data_7fea5ad382bc36a298575cbceab577dd
#
_entry.id   7fea5ad382bc36a298575cbceab577dd
#
_cell.length_a   1.000
_cell.length_b   1.000
_cell.length_c   1.000
_cell.angle_alpha   90.00
_cell.angle_beta   90.00
_cell.angle_gamma   90.00
#
_symmetry.space_group_name_H-M   'P 1'
#
loop_
_entity.id
_entity.type
_entity.pdbx_description
1 polymer ?
#
loop_
_entity_poly.entity_id
_entity_poly.type
_entity_poly.pdbx_seq_one_letter_code
_entity_poly.pdbx_strand_id
1 'polypeptide(L)'
;MEDQITVNGRVLSIRRLLGKGKGGYSYLAADEHGEYVVKQIHHEPCEYYQFGDKLAAEQRDYERLLSAGIPMPRLLDVDTENERILKEYIPGPTAAELIAENRLPGFCLRQLKAMCARLYPVHLNIDYYPTNFVLSVDRLYYVDYECNDYSPEWDFEHWGAQYWKGK
;
A
#
# COMPACT_ATOMS: atom_id res chain seq x y z
N MET A 1 24.61 -10.70 11.57
CA MET A 1 24.03 -9.54 12.26
C MET A 1 22.74 -9.14 11.54
N GLU A 2 21.63 -9.17 12.25
CA GLU A 2 20.38 -8.76 11.64
C GLU A 2 20.31 -7.25 11.50
N ASP A 3 19.88 -6.79 10.36
CA ASP A 3 19.63 -5.37 10.16
C ASP A 3 18.46 -4.92 11.02
N GLN A 4 18.57 -3.73 11.56
CA GLN A 4 17.51 -3.14 12.39
C GLN A 4 17.06 -1.82 11.82
N ILE A 5 15.81 -1.47 12.11
CA ILE A 5 15.24 -0.19 11.75
C ILE A 5 14.44 0.32 12.95
N THR A 6 14.57 1.60 13.23
CA THR A 6 13.93 2.21 14.41
C THR A 6 12.84 3.17 13.96
N VAL A 7 11.67 3.09 14.60
CA VAL A 7 10.57 4.03 14.38
C VAL A 7 10.20 4.63 15.72
N ASN A 8 10.46 5.91 15.91
CA ASN A 8 10.20 6.64 17.16
C ASN A 8 10.71 5.89 18.38
N GLY A 9 11.97 5.40 18.32
CA GLY A 9 12.60 4.70 19.42
C GLY A 9 12.27 3.21 19.52
N ARG A 10 11.32 2.73 18.74
CA ARG A 10 10.98 1.32 18.68
C ARG A 10 11.89 0.61 17.70
N VAL A 11 12.66 -0.36 18.17
CA VAL A 11 13.64 -1.08 17.36
C VAL A 11 13.01 -2.35 16.80
N LEU A 12 13.11 -2.52 15.49
CA LEU A 12 12.57 -3.69 14.79
C LEU A 12 13.68 -4.35 13.99
N SER A 13 13.64 -5.68 13.89
CA SER A 13 14.57 -6.44 13.06
C SER A 13 14.00 -6.54 11.64
N ILE A 14 14.79 -6.14 10.66
CA ILE A 14 14.37 -6.26 9.26
C ILE A 14 14.43 -7.72 8.85
N ARG A 15 13.31 -8.25 8.36
CA ARG A 15 13.21 -9.62 7.88
C ARG A 15 13.51 -9.72 6.39
N ARG A 16 12.92 -8.82 5.59
CA ARG A 16 13.16 -8.77 4.15
C ARG A 16 12.61 -7.49 3.56
N LEU A 17 13.07 -7.16 2.37
CA LEU A 17 12.51 -6.08 1.56
C LEU A 17 11.23 -6.59 0.89
N LEU A 18 10.12 -5.88 1.09
CA LEU A 18 8.86 -6.22 0.45
C LEU A 18 8.69 -5.54 -0.90
N GLY A 19 9.21 -4.32 -1.03
CA GLY A 19 9.10 -3.60 -2.28
C GLY A 19 9.87 -2.31 -2.28
N LYS A 20 10.11 -1.80 -3.49
CA LYS A 20 10.75 -0.53 -3.73
C LYS A 20 9.86 0.25 -4.69
N GLY A 21 9.34 1.37 -4.23
CA GLY A 21 8.49 2.22 -5.03
C GLY A 21 9.05 3.62 -5.19
N LYS A 22 8.28 4.49 -5.82
CA LYS A 22 8.67 5.88 -6.03
C LYS A 22 8.84 6.64 -4.72
N GLY A 23 8.06 6.29 -3.71
CA GLY A 23 8.07 6.98 -2.43
C GLY A 23 9.07 6.44 -1.43
N GLY A 24 9.55 5.21 -1.59
CA GLY A 24 10.45 4.63 -0.62
C GLY A 24 10.58 3.12 -0.70
N TYR A 25 11.17 2.57 0.35
CA TYR A 25 11.37 1.13 0.49
C TYR A 25 10.47 0.61 1.59
N SER A 26 9.79 -0.51 1.34
CA SER A 26 8.94 -1.16 2.35
C SER A 26 9.60 -2.44 2.82
N TYR A 27 9.77 -2.57 4.13
CA TYR A 27 10.40 -3.72 4.76
C TYR A 27 9.42 -4.46 5.64
N LEU A 28 9.47 -5.79 5.60
CA LEU A 28 8.87 -6.60 6.65
C LEU A 28 9.83 -6.59 7.83
N ALA A 29 9.36 -6.12 8.96
CA ALA A 29 10.18 -6.00 10.17
C ALA A 29 9.41 -6.54 11.36
N ALA A 30 10.12 -6.97 12.38
CA ALA A 30 9.49 -7.61 13.52
C ALA A 30 10.16 -7.22 14.84
N ASP A 31 9.36 -7.26 15.90
CA ASP A 31 9.86 -7.19 17.27
C ASP A 31 9.15 -8.28 18.09
N GLU A 32 9.24 -8.20 19.40
CA GLU A 32 8.63 -9.19 20.31
C GLU A 32 7.09 -9.20 20.24
N HIS A 33 6.48 -8.14 19.69
CA HIS A 33 5.03 -8.03 19.62
C HIS A 33 4.45 -8.53 18.28
N GLY A 34 5.29 -8.73 17.27
CA GLY A 34 4.81 -9.26 16.00
C GLY A 34 5.54 -8.70 14.79
N GLU A 35 4.91 -8.88 13.65
CA GLU A 35 5.45 -8.45 12.37
C GLU A 35 4.71 -7.21 11.87
N TYR A 36 5.47 -6.30 11.26
CA TYR A 36 4.97 -5.01 10.79
C TYR A 36 5.62 -4.66 9.46
N VAL A 37 5.09 -3.65 8.79
CA VAL A 37 5.72 -3.04 7.62
C VAL A 37 6.29 -1.70 8.03
N VAL A 38 7.56 -1.48 7.74
CA VAL A 38 8.20 -0.17 7.89
C VAL A 38 8.52 0.36 6.50
N LYS A 39 7.98 1.52 6.19
CA LYS A 39 8.30 2.21 4.94
C LYS A 39 9.30 3.31 5.22
N GLN A 40 10.46 3.23 4.58
CA GLN A 40 11.48 4.27 4.61
C GLN A 40 11.31 5.15 3.38
N ILE A 41 10.97 6.41 3.60
CA ILE A 41 10.95 7.39 2.51
C ILE A 41 12.37 7.59 2.02
N HIS A 42 12.60 7.55 0.72
CA HIS A 42 13.92 7.82 0.17
C HIS A 42 13.93 9.15 -0.58
N HIS A 43 15.12 9.71 -0.64
CA HIS A 43 15.36 11.01 -1.26
C HIS A 43 16.25 10.87 -2.48
N GLU A 44 16.00 9.85 -3.30
CA GLU A 44 16.71 9.75 -4.56
C GLU A 44 16.38 11.00 -5.39
N PRO A 45 17.33 11.53 -6.15
CA PRO A 45 17.10 12.79 -6.87
C PRO A 45 15.89 12.68 -7.78
N CYS A 46 14.86 13.40 -7.43
CA CYS A 46 13.69 13.59 -8.26
C CYS A 46 13.40 15.07 -8.22
N GLU A 47 13.51 15.72 -9.36
CA GLU A 47 13.41 17.17 -9.46
C GLU A 47 12.05 17.71 -9.02
N TYR A 48 11.07 16.82 -8.88
CA TYR A 48 9.68 17.20 -8.66
C TYR A 48 9.22 17.05 -7.22
N TYR A 49 10.05 16.52 -6.31
CA TYR A 49 9.62 16.27 -4.94
C TYR A 49 10.44 17.05 -3.94
N GLN A 50 9.76 17.75 -3.08
CA GLN A 50 10.31 18.31 -1.86
C GLN A 50 10.14 17.26 -0.76
N PHE A 51 11.20 17.00 -0.04
CA PHE A 51 11.30 15.82 0.81
C PHE A 51 10.27 15.72 1.92
N GLY A 52 9.95 16.82 2.58
CA GLY A 52 8.95 16.78 3.65
C GLY A 52 7.54 16.46 3.18
N ASP A 53 7.25 16.64 1.90
CA ASP A 53 5.90 16.52 1.36
C ASP A 53 5.46 15.06 1.19
N LYS A 54 6.39 14.11 0.99
CA LYS A 54 6.03 12.71 0.78
C LYS A 54 5.37 12.09 2.01
N LEU A 55 5.91 12.37 3.19
CA LEU A 55 5.35 11.83 4.43
C LEU A 55 3.97 12.41 4.71
N ALA A 56 3.83 13.73 4.55
CA ALA A 56 2.54 14.40 4.73
C ALA A 56 1.51 13.92 3.71
N ALA A 57 1.93 13.73 2.46
CA ALA A 57 1.06 13.25 1.39
C ALA A 57 0.55 11.83 1.70
N GLU A 58 1.41 10.96 2.20
CA GLU A 58 1.02 9.60 2.53
C GLU A 58 0.02 9.56 3.68
N GLN A 59 0.22 10.39 4.70
CA GLN A 59 -0.72 10.51 5.81
C GLN A 59 -2.08 11.04 5.34
N ARG A 60 -2.08 12.07 4.50
CA ARG A 60 -3.29 12.66 3.95
C ARG A 60 -4.06 11.63 3.11
N ASP A 61 -3.36 10.91 2.26
CA ASP A 61 -3.98 9.89 1.42
C ASP A 61 -4.56 8.75 2.25
N TYR A 62 -3.84 8.33 3.29
CA TYR A 62 -4.35 7.33 4.23
C TYR A 62 -5.67 7.78 4.85
N GLU A 63 -5.73 9.03 5.34
CA GLU A 63 -6.95 9.55 5.94
C GLU A 63 -8.12 9.62 4.95
N ARG A 64 -7.84 10.01 3.71
CA ARG A 64 -8.85 10.06 2.66
C ARG A 64 -9.41 8.68 2.35
N LEU A 65 -8.53 7.69 2.22
CA LEU A 65 -8.95 6.31 1.94
C LEU A 65 -9.64 5.66 3.14
N LEU A 66 -9.17 5.95 4.35
CA LEU A 66 -9.81 5.47 5.55
C LEU A 66 -11.24 5.99 5.65
N SER A 67 -11.43 7.27 5.36
CA SER A 67 -12.76 7.89 5.35
C SER A 67 -13.68 7.29 4.30
N ALA A 68 -13.11 6.82 3.19
CA ALA A 68 -13.88 6.15 2.14
C ALA A 68 -14.20 4.70 2.48
N GLY A 69 -13.61 4.15 3.55
CA GLY A 69 -13.87 2.79 3.99
C GLY A 69 -13.10 1.72 3.23
N ILE A 70 -11.94 2.07 2.69
CA ILE A 70 -11.11 1.13 1.94
C ILE A 70 -10.35 0.20 2.90
N PRO A 71 -10.41 -1.13 2.70
CA PRO A 71 -9.61 -2.05 3.51
C PRO A 71 -8.12 -1.83 3.27
N MET A 72 -7.40 -1.50 4.33
CA MET A 72 -5.96 -1.17 4.26
C MET A 72 -5.25 -1.63 5.53
N PRO A 73 -3.92 -1.80 5.47
CA PRO A 73 -3.13 -1.89 6.70
C PRO A 73 -3.32 -0.62 7.52
N ARG A 74 -3.43 -0.79 8.82
CA ARG A 74 -3.55 0.37 9.73
C ARG A 74 -2.22 1.10 9.82
N LEU A 75 -2.28 2.42 9.78
CA LEU A 75 -1.12 3.27 10.06
C LEU A 75 -0.93 3.28 11.59
N LEU A 76 0.21 2.79 12.05
CA LEU A 76 0.46 2.61 13.48
C LEU A 76 1.31 3.74 14.07
N ASP A 77 2.29 4.23 13.32
CA ASP A 77 3.16 5.29 13.80
C ASP A 77 3.85 6.01 12.65
N VAL A 78 4.25 7.23 12.88
CA VAL A 78 4.95 8.05 11.89
C VAL A 78 6.16 8.69 12.56
N ASP A 79 7.34 8.39 12.06
CA ASP A 79 8.60 8.96 12.54
C ASP A 79 9.00 10.07 11.56
N THR A 80 8.64 11.30 11.90
CA THR A 80 8.87 12.43 11.02
C THR A 80 10.35 12.76 10.87
N GLU A 81 11.14 12.54 11.92
CA GLU A 81 12.56 12.85 11.92
C GLU A 81 13.33 11.94 10.96
N ASN A 82 13.03 10.65 10.99
CA ASN A 82 13.69 9.67 10.14
C ASN A 82 12.91 9.37 8.87
N GLU A 83 11.75 9.97 8.69
CA GLU A 83 10.86 9.79 7.54
C GLU A 83 10.49 8.33 7.33
N ARG A 84 9.99 7.72 8.40
CA ARG A 84 9.55 6.33 8.40
C ARG A 84 8.10 6.22 8.82
N ILE A 85 7.41 5.23 8.25
CA ILE A 85 6.03 4.91 8.59
C ILE A 85 5.99 3.48 9.06
N LEU A 86 5.32 3.25 10.20
CA LEU A 86 5.06 1.90 10.71
C LEU A 86 3.61 1.54 10.40
N LYS A 87 3.43 0.41 9.74
CA LYS A 87 2.11 -0.07 9.31
C LYS A 87 1.87 -1.50 9.75
N GLU A 88 0.61 -1.84 9.88
CA GLU A 88 0.19 -3.22 10.05
C GLU A 88 0.67 -4.07 8.86
N TYR A 89 1.12 -5.29 9.13
CA TYR A 89 1.46 -6.23 8.06
C TYR A 89 0.24 -7.08 7.73
N ILE A 90 -0.13 -7.10 6.45
CA ILE A 90 -1.22 -7.94 5.95
C ILE A 90 -0.57 -9.16 5.29
N PRO A 91 -0.62 -10.36 5.94
CA PRO A 91 0.00 -11.54 5.36
C PRO A 91 -0.86 -12.13 4.25
N GLY A 92 -0.20 -12.62 3.21
CA GLY A 92 -0.87 -13.29 2.11
C GLY A 92 -0.21 -12.97 0.77
N PRO A 93 -0.65 -13.64 -0.30
CA PRO A 93 -0.12 -13.37 -1.63
C PRO A 93 -0.68 -12.06 -2.19
N THR A 94 0.09 -11.42 -3.06
CA THR A 94 -0.42 -10.27 -3.81
C THR A 94 -1.39 -10.75 -4.89
N ALA A 95 -2.28 -9.86 -5.30
CA ALA A 95 -3.16 -10.16 -6.42
C ALA A 95 -2.35 -10.44 -7.69
N ALA A 96 -1.22 -9.75 -7.88
CA ALA A 96 -0.35 -9.99 -9.02
C ALA A 96 0.17 -11.44 -9.06
N GLU A 97 0.60 -11.96 -7.91
CA GLU A 97 1.04 -13.35 -7.81
C GLU A 97 -0.07 -14.33 -8.15
N LEU A 98 -1.27 -14.07 -7.62
CA LEU A 98 -2.42 -14.94 -7.87
C LEU A 98 -2.86 -14.93 -9.33
N ILE A 99 -2.81 -13.76 -9.97
CA ILE A 99 -3.14 -13.63 -11.39
C ILE A 99 -2.10 -14.39 -12.24
N ALA A 100 -0.81 -14.23 -11.91
CA ALA A 100 0.26 -14.92 -12.64
C ALA A 100 0.13 -16.43 -12.54
N GLU A 101 -0.34 -16.94 -11.41
CA GLU A 101 -0.55 -18.37 -11.18
C GLU A 101 -1.94 -18.85 -11.60
N ASN A 102 -2.75 -17.96 -12.15
CA ASN A 102 -4.14 -18.21 -12.53
C ASN A 102 -4.99 -18.76 -11.36
N ARG A 103 -4.79 -18.17 -10.18
CA ARG A 103 -5.43 -18.60 -8.92
C ARG A 103 -6.21 -17.49 -8.22
N LEU A 104 -6.47 -16.36 -8.90
CA LEU A 104 -7.20 -15.26 -8.29
C LEU A 104 -8.67 -15.66 -8.09
N PRO A 105 -9.17 -15.70 -6.82
CA PRO A 105 -10.58 -15.97 -6.59
C PRO A 105 -11.49 -14.89 -7.20
N GLY A 106 -12.64 -15.31 -7.69
CA GLY A 106 -13.59 -14.37 -8.32
C GLY A 106 -14.09 -13.29 -7.37
N PHE A 107 -14.17 -13.58 -6.08
CA PHE A 107 -14.63 -12.58 -5.10
C PHE A 107 -13.67 -11.39 -4.97
N CYS A 108 -12.40 -11.54 -5.38
CA CYS A 108 -11.43 -10.43 -5.34
C CYS A 108 -11.87 -9.30 -6.25
N LEU A 109 -12.34 -9.61 -7.46
CA LEU A 109 -12.84 -8.58 -8.38
C LEU A 109 -14.10 -7.92 -7.83
N ARG A 110 -14.96 -8.69 -7.18
CA ARG A 110 -16.17 -8.12 -6.55
C ARG A 110 -15.78 -7.14 -5.44
N GLN A 111 -14.79 -7.50 -4.63
CA GLN A 111 -14.32 -6.63 -3.55
C GLN A 111 -13.62 -5.39 -4.11
N LEU A 112 -12.86 -5.54 -5.18
CA LEU A 112 -12.22 -4.39 -5.83
C LEU A 112 -13.27 -3.43 -6.39
N LYS A 113 -14.30 -3.95 -7.04
CA LYS A 113 -15.41 -3.13 -7.54
C LYS A 113 -16.16 -2.45 -6.41
N ALA A 114 -16.27 -3.10 -5.26
CA ALA A 114 -16.85 -2.47 -4.07
C ALA A 114 -15.99 -1.30 -3.58
N MET A 115 -14.66 -1.41 -3.66
CA MET A 115 -13.78 -0.29 -3.38
C MET A 115 -14.03 0.87 -4.33
N CYS A 116 -14.14 0.59 -5.64
CA CYS A 116 -14.43 1.61 -6.64
C CYS A 116 -15.76 2.32 -6.34
N ALA A 117 -16.76 1.56 -5.92
CA ALA A 117 -18.06 2.12 -5.57
C ALA A 117 -18.00 3.08 -4.37
N ARG A 118 -16.98 2.95 -3.53
CA ARG A 118 -16.73 3.86 -2.41
C ARG A 118 -15.83 5.03 -2.81
N LEU A 119 -14.94 4.83 -3.78
CA LEU A 119 -13.96 5.84 -4.20
C LEU A 119 -14.55 6.87 -5.16
N TYR A 120 -15.27 6.42 -6.16
CA TYR A 120 -15.74 7.30 -7.23
C TYR A 120 -16.68 8.42 -6.74
N PRO A 121 -17.61 8.14 -5.82
CA PRO A 121 -18.47 9.23 -5.32
C PRO A 121 -17.73 10.32 -4.56
N VAL A 122 -16.56 10.03 -4.03
CA VAL A 122 -15.72 11.03 -3.35
C VAL A 122 -14.57 11.50 -4.23
N HIS A 123 -14.65 11.23 -5.54
CA HIS A 123 -13.73 11.72 -6.57
C HIS A 123 -12.29 11.23 -6.39
N LEU A 124 -12.13 9.95 -6.05
CA LEU A 124 -10.81 9.35 -5.84
C LEU A 124 -10.57 8.19 -6.79
N ASN A 125 -9.31 8.03 -7.17
CA ASN A 125 -8.75 6.81 -7.74
C ASN A 125 -7.62 6.31 -6.84
N ILE A 126 -7.41 5.00 -6.82
CA ILE A 126 -6.21 4.39 -6.23
C ILE A 126 -5.37 3.81 -7.37
N ASP A 127 -4.19 3.30 -7.04
CA ASP A 127 -3.36 2.63 -8.02
C ASP A 127 -3.83 1.18 -8.15
N TYR A 128 -4.59 0.91 -9.20
CA TYR A 128 -5.22 -0.40 -9.41
C TYR A 128 -4.29 -1.51 -9.89
N TYR A 129 -2.99 -1.23 -9.95
CA TYR A 129 -2.04 -2.26 -10.38
C TYR A 129 -2.00 -3.40 -9.34
N PRO A 130 -2.07 -4.67 -9.79
CA PRO A 130 -2.30 -5.79 -8.86
C PRO A 130 -1.25 -6.01 -7.77
N THR A 131 -0.02 -5.49 -7.93
CA THR A 131 1.01 -5.60 -6.89
C THR A 131 0.64 -4.83 -5.62
N ASN A 132 -0.31 -3.90 -5.71
CA ASN A 132 -0.71 -3.06 -4.59
C ASN A 132 -1.83 -3.68 -3.75
N PHE A 133 -2.21 -4.92 -4.05
CA PHE A 133 -3.30 -5.60 -3.34
C PHE A 133 -2.82 -6.93 -2.80
N VAL A 134 -3.26 -7.25 -1.58
CA VAL A 134 -2.95 -8.52 -0.92
C VAL A 134 -4.25 -9.20 -0.53
N LEU A 135 -4.35 -10.48 -0.85
CA LEU A 135 -5.46 -11.31 -0.39
C LEU A 135 -5.05 -11.98 0.92
N SER A 136 -5.75 -11.64 2.00
CA SER A 136 -5.54 -12.28 3.30
C SER A 136 -6.83 -12.96 3.71
N VAL A 137 -6.82 -14.27 3.80
CA VAL A 137 -7.96 -15.14 4.07
C VAL A 137 -9.03 -14.93 2.99
N ASP A 138 -10.05 -14.13 3.26
CA ASP A 138 -11.16 -13.88 2.32
C ASP A 138 -11.35 -12.39 2.02
N ARG A 139 -10.36 -11.56 2.32
CA ARG A 139 -10.44 -10.12 2.12
C ARG A 139 -9.27 -9.60 1.31
N LEU A 140 -9.61 -8.76 0.33
CA LEU A 140 -8.62 -8.05 -0.48
C LEU A 140 -8.31 -6.71 0.18
N TYR A 141 -7.01 -6.44 0.43
CA TYR A 141 -6.54 -5.20 1.03
C TYR A 141 -5.73 -4.40 0.03
N TYR A 142 -5.93 -3.09 0.03
CA TYR A 142 -5.08 -2.15 -0.69
C TYR A 142 -3.93 -1.77 0.24
N VAL A 143 -2.71 -2.21 -0.08
CA VAL A 143 -1.59 -2.08 0.86
C VAL A 143 -0.75 -0.83 0.64
N ASP A 144 -1.00 -0.08 -0.41
CA ASP A 144 -0.41 1.23 -0.62
C ASP A 144 -1.40 2.29 -0.17
N TYR A 145 -0.91 3.45 0.27
CA TYR A 145 -1.79 4.53 0.71
C TYR A 145 -2.01 5.59 -0.38
N GLU A 146 -1.44 5.41 -1.55
CA GLU A 146 -1.55 6.40 -2.61
C GLU A 146 -2.96 6.51 -3.16
N CYS A 147 -3.47 7.74 -3.23
CA CYS A 147 -4.69 8.01 -3.98
C CYS A 147 -4.55 9.33 -4.71
N ASN A 148 -5.32 9.47 -5.77
CA ASN A 148 -5.31 10.65 -6.63
C ASN A 148 -6.74 11.08 -6.91
N ASP A 149 -6.89 12.31 -7.41
CA ASP A 149 -8.18 12.79 -7.84
C ASP A 149 -8.70 11.93 -8.98
N TYR A 150 -10.01 11.69 -9.00
CA TYR A 150 -10.61 10.84 -10.01
C TYR A 150 -10.39 11.41 -11.41
N SER A 151 -9.97 10.51 -12.30
CA SER A 151 -9.89 10.78 -13.74
C SER A 151 -10.31 9.50 -14.46
N PRO A 152 -11.22 9.57 -15.43
CA PRO A 152 -11.69 8.36 -16.12
C PRO A 152 -10.58 7.55 -16.78
N GLU A 153 -9.54 8.21 -17.26
CA GLU A 153 -8.43 7.51 -17.94
C GLU A 153 -7.64 6.58 -17.01
N TRP A 154 -7.71 6.81 -15.71
CA TRP A 154 -6.96 6.04 -14.72
C TRP A 154 -7.86 5.24 -13.78
N ASP A 155 -9.17 5.17 -14.07
CA ASP A 155 -10.05 4.38 -13.22
C ASP A 155 -9.89 2.88 -13.49
N PHE A 156 -10.57 2.07 -12.71
CA PHE A 156 -10.42 0.63 -12.83
C PHE A 156 -10.91 0.13 -14.20
N GLU A 157 -12.06 0.60 -14.65
CA GLU A 157 -12.68 0.12 -15.89
C GLU A 157 -11.87 0.46 -17.14
N HIS A 158 -11.24 1.64 -17.17
CA HIS A 158 -10.48 2.09 -18.34
C HIS A 158 -9.01 1.71 -18.30
N TRP A 159 -8.42 1.65 -17.09
CA TRP A 159 -6.98 1.40 -16.96
C TRP A 159 -6.68 0.12 -16.20
N GLY A 160 -7.27 -0.05 -15.00
CA GLY A 160 -6.87 -1.11 -14.09
C GLY A 160 -7.25 -2.50 -14.56
N ALA A 161 -8.44 -2.65 -15.16
CA ALA A 161 -9.00 -3.95 -15.50
C ALA A 161 -8.09 -4.79 -16.39
N GLN A 162 -7.30 -4.16 -17.26
CA GLN A 162 -6.39 -4.87 -18.15
C GLN A 162 -5.38 -5.74 -17.41
N TYR A 163 -5.01 -5.36 -16.19
CA TYR A 163 -4.01 -6.07 -15.41
C TYR A 163 -4.61 -7.17 -14.54
N TRP A 164 -5.93 -7.23 -14.44
CA TRP A 164 -6.65 -8.19 -13.58
C TRP A 164 -7.22 -9.36 -14.35
N LYS A 165 -6.88 -9.49 -15.62
CA LYS A 165 -7.31 -10.61 -16.44
C LYS A 165 -6.32 -11.76 -16.32
N GLY A 166 -6.82 -12.97 -16.09
CA GLY A 166 -6.00 -14.17 -16.14
C GLY A 166 -5.49 -14.44 -17.56
N LYS A 167 -4.45 -15.22 -17.62
CA LYS A 167 -3.91 -15.64 -18.93
C LYS A 167 -4.85 -16.63 -19.61
#